data_2e5dadc1d2a82161a7a663314d9f2ef0
#
_entry.id   2e5dadc1d2a82161a7a663314d9f2ef0
#
_cell.length_a   1.000
_cell.length_b   1.000
_cell.length_c   1.000
_cell.angle_alpha   90.00
_cell.angle_beta   90.00
_cell.angle_gamma   90.00
#
_symmetry.space_group_name_H-M   'P 1'
#
loop_
_entity.id
_entity.type
_entity.pdbx_description
1 polymer ?
#
loop_
_entity_poly.entity_id
_entity_poly.type
_entity_poly.pdbx_seq_one_letter_code
_entity_poly.pdbx_strand_id
1 'polypeptide(L)'
;AGPAGAAGPDSVIHSTWIPLSMTLQVDANNDSSYTQSITALNITQEIIDSGVVLSYIENLFVNDGSIVDVSDYGGGYLDVTYNVGVINITSYFGDLSGAYYRYVIIPGSILATNSVLKGYTKQQLKSVDYATITKALGISTTKTTN
;
A
#
# COMPACT_ATOMS: atom_id res chain seq x y z
N ALA A 1 6.78 -21.04 19.84
CA ALA A 1 6.52 -20.67 19.60
C ALA A 1 5.96 -20.59 18.88
N GLY A 2 5.95 -20.32 18.60
CA GLY A 2 5.52 -20.24 18.17
C GLY A 2 5.30 -19.67 17.50
N PRO A 3 5.25 -19.80 17.04
CA PRO A 3 5.23 -19.25 16.24
C PRO A 3 4.84 -18.33 16.00
N ALA A 4 5.12 -18.09 16.01
CA ALA A 4 4.78 -17.22 15.88
C ALA A 4 4.28 -16.73 15.07
N GLY A 5 4.22 -16.98 14.64
CA GLY A 5 3.82 -16.50 13.99
C GLY A 5 3.64 -15.43 13.53
N ALA A 6 3.53 -15.38 13.50
CA ALA A 6 3.01 -14.43 13.07
C ALA A 6 3.69 -13.27 13.14
N ALA A 7 3.81 -12.74 12.23
CA ALA A 7 4.07 -11.43 12.22
C ALA A 7 2.99 -10.81 12.96
N GLY A 8 3.07 -10.81 14.09
CA GLY A 8 2.08 -10.21 14.90
C GLY A 8 2.05 -8.72 14.74
N PRO A 9 1.24 -8.05 15.52
CA PRO A 9 1.11 -6.60 15.47
C PRO A 9 2.36 -5.86 15.89
N ASP A 10 3.44 -6.55 16.21
CA ASP A 10 4.67 -5.93 16.64
C ASP A 10 5.69 -5.75 15.52
N SER A 11 5.37 -6.19 14.33
CA SER A 11 6.32 -6.19 13.21
C SER A 11 5.78 -5.39 12.03
N VAL A 12 6.64 -4.55 11.47
CA VAL A 12 6.36 -3.92 10.18
C VAL A 12 6.50 -4.97 9.09
N ILE A 13 5.56 -4.97 8.18
CA ILE A 13 5.57 -5.86 7.02
C ILE A 13 5.50 -5.01 5.77
N HIS A 14 6.32 -5.36 4.80
CA HIS A 14 6.24 -4.71 3.50
C HIS A 14 6.29 -5.76 2.40
N SER A 15 5.61 -5.48 1.31
CA SER A 15 5.66 -6.37 0.16
C SER A 15 6.93 -6.12 -0.65
N THR A 16 7.22 -7.06 -1.53
CA THR A 16 8.10 -6.77 -2.67
C THR A 16 7.38 -5.78 -3.58
N TRP A 17 8.05 -5.34 -4.63
CA TRP A 17 7.40 -4.57 -5.68
C TRP A 17 6.64 -5.54 -6.57
N ILE A 18 5.31 -5.40 -6.60
CA ILE A 18 4.40 -6.31 -7.27
C ILE A 18 4.03 -5.73 -8.63
N PRO A 19 4.34 -6.42 -9.73
CA PRO A 19 3.92 -5.91 -11.04
C PRO A 19 2.39 -5.89 -11.13
N LEU A 20 1.85 -4.77 -11.57
CA LEU A 20 0.41 -4.65 -11.74
C LEU A 20 -0.02 -5.29 -13.05
N SER A 21 -1.14 -6.00 -12.99
CA SER A 21 -1.77 -6.63 -14.14
C SER A 21 -3.28 -6.51 -13.93
N MET A 22 -3.83 -5.41 -14.40
CA MET A 22 -5.19 -5.04 -14.08
C MET A 22 -6.18 -5.61 -15.10
N THR A 23 -7.42 -5.75 -14.65
CA THR A 23 -8.52 -6.27 -15.45
C THR A 23 -9.51 -5.15 -15.75
N LEU A 24 -9.91 -5.03 -17.00
CA LEU A 24 -10.92 -4.07 -17.41
C LEU A 24 -12.28 -4.47 -16.85
N GLN A 25 -12.98 -3.51 -16.27
CA GLN A 25 -14.36 -3.64 -15.82
C GLN A 25 -15.20 -2.59 -16.52
N VAL A 26 -16.38 -2.98 -16.98
CA VAL A 26 -17.34 -2.06 -17.62
C VAL A 26 -18.66 -2.21 -16.86
N ASP A 27 -19.17 -1.09 -16.35
CA ASP A 27 -20.40 -1.13 -15.57
C ASP A 27 -21.64 -0.98 -16.45
N ALA A 28 -22.82 -0.94 -15.81
CA ALA A 28 -24.09 -0.86 -16.54
C ALA A 28 -24.26 0.44 -17.31
N ASN A 29 -23.52 1.49 -16.95
CA ASN A 29 -23.55 2.77 -17.64
C ASN A 29 -22.48 2.86 -18.73
N ASN A 30 -21.80 1.75 -19.01
CA ASN A 30 -20.74 1.67 -19.98
C ASN A 30 -19.49 2.47 -19.58
N ASP A 31 -19.35 2.74 -18.28
CA ASP A 31 -18.13 3.36 -17.74
C ASP A 31 -17.11 2.28 -17.45
N SER A 32 -15.86 2.54 -17.80
CA SER A 32 -14.80 1.57 -17.64
C SER A 32 -13.88 1.92 -16.47
N SER A 33 -13.33 0.89 -15.88
CA SER A 33 -12.29 1.00 -14.86
C SER A 33 -11.38 -0.20 -14.96
N TYR A 34 -10.24 -0.14 -14.28
CA TYR A 34 -9.30 -1.26 -14.23
C TYR A 34 -9.10 -1.63 -12.77
N THR A 35 -9.15 -2.92 -12.47
CA THR A 35 -9.12 -3.38 -11.09
C THR A 35 -8.10 -4.48 -10.90
N GLN A 36 -7.60 -4.57 -9.68
CA GLN A 36 -6.75 -5.67 -9.27
C GLN A 36 -6.88 -5.86 -7.77
N SER A 37 -6.95 -7.11 -7.34
CA SER A 37 -6.92 -7.47 -5.92
C SER A 37 -5.55 -8.03 -5.59
N ILE A 38 -5.00 -7.58 -4.48
CA ILE A 38 -3.70 -8.04 -3.97
C ILE A 38 -3.98 -8.81 -2.68
N THR A 39 -3.57 -10.06 -2.63
CA THR A 39 -3.67 -10.84 -1.40
C THR A 39 -2.64 -10.33 -0.40
N ALA A 40 -3.10 -9.97 0.79
CA ALA A 40 -2.24 -9.42 1.85
C ALA A 40 -2.70 -9.99 3.19
N LEU A 41 -2.36 -11.25 3.44
CA LEU A 41 -2.89 -11.99 4.59
C LEU A 41 -2.49 -11.39 5.93
N ASN A 42 -1.46 -10.56 5.95
CA ASN A 42 -1.02 -9.88 7.17
C ASN A 42 -1.89 -8.67 7.52
N ILE A 43 -2.82 -8.29 6.67
CA ILE A 43 -3.81 -7.28 7.04
C ILE A 43 -4.89 -7.98 7.85
N THR A 44 -4.77 -7.88 9.16
CA THR A 44 -5.72 -8.43 10.11
C THR A 44 -6.69 -7.34 10.53
N GLN A 45 -7.74 -7.72 11.25
CA GLN A 45 -8.66 -6.73 11.81
C GLN A 45 -7.94 -5.79 12.76
N GLU A 46 -6.96 -6.29 13.51
CA GLU A 46 -6.18 -5.45 14.41
C GLU A 46 -5.39 -4.38 13.65
N ILE A 47 -4.84 -4.72 12.50
CA ILE A 47 -4.14 -3.75 11.66
C ILE A 47 -5.13 -2.68 11.16
N ILE A 48 -6.31 -3.09 10.75
CA ILE A 48 -7.33 -2.13 10.30
C ILE A 48 -7.73 -1.20 11.43
N ASP A 49 -7.90 -1.72 12.64
CA ASP A 49 -8.38 -0.94 13.78
C ASP A 49 -7.31 -0.02 14.36
N SER A 50 -6.07 -0.49 14.51
CA SER A 50 -5.05 0.24 15.25
C SER A 50 -3.77 0.51 14.48
N GLY A 51 -3.53 -0.20 13.38
CA GLY A 51 -2.37 0.03 12.54
C GLY A 51 -2.69 0.92 11.35
N VAL A 52 -1.82 0.89 10.35
CA VAL A 52 -2.06 1.59 9.08
C VAL A 52 -1.44 0.77 7.95
N VAL A 53 -2.07 0.83 6.78
CA VAL A 53 -1.52 0.26 5.56
C VAL A 53 -1.25 1.40 4.61
N LEU A 54 -0.03 1.47 4.10
CA LEU A 54 0.38 2.48 3.14
C LEU A 54 0.64 1.81 1.79
N SER A 55 0.39 2.54 0.72
CA SER A 55 0.49 2.02 -0.64
C SER A 55 1.28 2.95 -1.53
N TYR A 56 2.10 2.38 -2.40
CA TYR A 56 2.97 3.13 -3.29
C TYR A 56 2.96 2.48 -4.66
N ILE A 57 3.01 3.31 -5.71
CA ILE A 57 3.12 2.80 -7.08
C ILE A 57 4.32 3.46 -7.74
N GLU A 58 5.18 2.64 -8.32
CA GLU A 58 6.29 3.10 -9.13
C GLU A 58 5.85 3.15 -10.59
N ASN A 59 6.22 4.21 -11.27
CA ASN A 59 5.88 4.43 -12.69
C ASN A 59 4.37 4.63 -12.90
N LEU A 60 3.73 5.36 -11.98
CA LEU A 60 2.29 5.59 -12.08
C LEU A 60 1.92 6.41 -13.31
N PHE A 61 2.64 7.48 -13.55
CA PHE A 61 2.34 8.40 -14.66
C PHE A 61 3.36 8.30 -15.77
N VAL A 62 4.64 8.15 -15.42
CA VAL A 62 5.74 8.08 -16.39
C VAL A 62 6.67 6.96 -15.99
N ASN A 63 7.33 6.38 -16.97
CA ASN A 63 8.22 5.24 -16.73
C ASN A 63 9.64 5.75 -16.44
N ASP A 64 9.81 6.43 -15.31
CA ASP A 64 11.07 7.03 -14.92
C ASP A 64 11.56 6.58 -13.54
N GLY A 65 10.90 5.59 -12.95
CA GLY A 65 11.27 5.09 -11.62
C GLY A 65 10.72 5.90 -10.47
N SER A 66 9.92 6.93 -10.73
CA SER A 66 9.34 7.72 -9.65
C SER A 66 8.29 6.93 -8.89
N ILE A 67 8.20 7.17 -7.58
CA ILE A 67 7.30 6.46 -6.69
C ILE A 67 6.29 7.46 -6.15
N VAL A 68 5.01 7.13 -6.29
CA VAL A 68 3.90 7.97 -5.84
C VAL A 68 3.21 7.28 -4.67
N ASP A 69 2.97 8.03 -3.60
CA ASP A 69 2.17 7.57 -2.48
C ASP A 69 0.70 7.58 -2.90
N VAL A 70 0.09 6.41 -2.90
CA VAL A 70 -1.32 6.26 -3.30
C VAL A 70 -2.19 5.80 -2.14
N SER A 71 -1.68 5.90 -0.91
CA SER A 71 -2.40 5.41 0.28
C SER A 71 -3.76 6.08 0.45
N ASP A 72 -3.88 7.33 0.04
CA ASP A 72 -5.13 8.10 0.15
C ASP A 72 -5.27 9.00 -1.08
N TYR A 73 -5.08 8.41 -2.25
CA TYR A 73 -5.01 9.18 -3.48
C TYR A 73 -6.34 9.82 -3.84
N GLY A 74 -7.38 9.04 -3.95
CA GLY A 74 -8.73 9.55 -4.14
C GLY A 74 -8.93 10.42 -5.38
N GLY A 75 -9.86 11.33 -5.28
CA GLY A 75 -10.14 12.30 -6.35
C GLY A 75 -10.86 11.73 -7.54
N GLY A 76 -11.37 10.52 -7.45
CA GLY A 76 -12.06 9.89 -8.56
C GLY A 76 -11.15 9.27 -9.60
N TYR A 77 -9.84 9.27 -9.35
CA TYR A 77 -8.88 8.70 -10.31
C TYR A 77 -8.41 7.32 -9.89
N LEU A 78 -8.17 7.13 -8.61
CA LEU A 78 -7.60 5.89 -8.12
C LEU A 78 -8.10 5.62 -6.71
N ASP A 79 -8.66 4.43 -6.50
CA ASP A 79 -9.08 3.99 -5.18
C ASP A 79 -8.24 2.81 -4.74
N VAL A 80 -7.74 2.87 -3.52
CA VAL A 80 -7.07 1.75 -2.88
C VAL A 80 -7.82 1.49 -1.58
N THR A 81 -8.42 0.33 -1.46
CA THR A 81 -9.18 -0.03 -0.26
C THR A 81 -8.54 -1.23 0.42
N TYR A 82 -8.63 -1.24 1.73
CA TYR A 82 -7.98 -2.25 2.56
C TYR A 82 -9.03 -3.01 3.34
N ASN A 83 -9.02 -4.33 3.17
CA ASN A 83 -9.89 -5.22 3.93
C ASN A 83 -9.05 -6.31 4.55
N VAL A 84 -9.62 -7.06 5.45
CA VAL A 84 -8.90 -8.18 6.06
C VAL A 84 -8.43 -9.12 4.94
N GLY A 85 -7.12 -9.28 4.84
CA GLY A 85 -6.50 -10.20 3.91
C GLY A 85 -6.40 -9.75 2.46
N VAL A 86 -6.90 -8.57 2.11
CA VAL A 86 -6.92 -8.16 0.70
C VAL A 86 -6.83 -6.65 0.54
N ILE A 87 -6.17 -6.22 -0.52
CA ILE A 87 -6.11 -4.83 -0.96
C ILE A 87 -6.75 -4.78 -2.35
N ASN A 88 -7.69 -3.88 -2.55
CA ASN A 88 -8.33 -3.70 -3.86
C ASN A 88 -7.90 -2.37 -4.45
N ILE A 89 -7.43 -2.41 -5.69
CA ILE A 89 -6.98 -1.23 -6.43
C ILE A 89 -7.91 -1.04 -7.61
N THR A 90 -8.47 0.15 -7.75
CA THR A 90 -9.32 0.51 -8.89
C THR A 90 -8.81 1.79 -9.51
N SER A 91 -8.51 1.74 -10.80
CA SER A 91 -8.09 2.89 -11.57
C SER A 91 -9.20 3.32 -12.51
N TYR A 92 -9.54 4.59 -12.48
CA TYR A 92 -10.58 5.16 -13.34
C TYR A 92 -9.99 5.96 -14.49
N PHE A 93 -8.67 6.17 -14.50
CA PHE A 93 -8.04 6.99 -15.53
C PHE A 93 -7.20 6.18 -16.53
N GLY A 94 -7.09 4.89 -16.34
CA GLY A 94 -6.38 4.06 -17.30
C GLY A 94 -5.84 2.78 -16.69
N ASP A 95 -5.32 1.94 -17.54
CA ASP A 95 -4.71 0.67 -17.17
C ASP A 95 -3.31 0.93 -16.62
N LEU A 96 -3.09 0.53 -15.38
CA LEU A 96 -1.80 0.69 -14.73
C LEU A 96 -0.91 -0.55 -14.87
N SER A 97 -1.31 -1.51 -15.71
CA SER A 97 -0.48 -2.68 -15.96
C SER A 97 0.90 -2.24 -16.45
N GLY A 98 1.95 -2.84 -15.91
CA GLY A 98 3.32 -2.43 -16.20
C GLY A 98 3.93 -1.53 -15.12
N ALA A 99 3.13 -0.91 -14.27
CA ALA A 99 3.63 -0.24 -13.08
C ALA A 99 3.84 -1.27 -11.97
N TYR A 100 4.44 -0.85 -10.86
CA TYR A 100 4.72 -1.74 -9.73
C TYR A 100 4.09 -1.17 -8.48
N TYR A 101 3.53 -2.05 -7.67
CA TYR A 101 2.82 -1.69 -6.44
C TYR A 101 3.55 -2.28 -5.23
N ARG A 102 3.59 -1.51 -4.16
CA ARG A 102 4.12 -1.97 -2.87
C ARG A 102 3.22 -1.49 -1.75
N TYR A 103 3.00 -2.35 -0.76
CA TYR A 103 2.32 -1.93 0.46
C TYR A 103 3.25 -2.07 1.66
N VAL A 104 2.97 -1.26 2.68
CA VAL A 104 3.67 -1.30 3.96
C VAL A 104 2.61 -1.35 5.05
N ILE A 105 2.70 -2.34 5.92
CA ILE A 105 1.78 -2.53 7.03
C ILE A 105 2.50 -2.14 8.31
N ILE A 106 1.97 -1.16 9.03
CA ILE A 106 2.57 -0.65 10.26
C ILE A 106 1.63 -0.93 11.41
N PRO A 107 2.01 -1.83 12.34
CA PRO A 107 1.18 -2.10 13.52
C PRO A 107 1.07 -0.90 14.44
N GLY A 108 0.01 -0.88 15.23
CA GLY A 108 -0.23 0.21 16.17
C GLY A 108 0.90 0.39 17.18
N SER A 109 1.54 -0.69 17.63
CA SER A 109 2.67 -0.61 18.55
C SER A 109 3.84 0.17 17.96
N ILE A 110 4.10 0.00 16.66
CA ILE A 110 5.17 0.72 15.98
C ILE A 110 4.79 2.19 15.81
N LEU A 111 3.54 2.47 15.49
CA LEU A 111 3.05 3.85 15.40
C LEU A 111 3.23 4.59 16.72
N ALA A 112 3.04 3.89 17.83
CA ALA A 112 3.12 4.48 19.16
C ALA A 112 4.57 4.70 19.64
N THR A 113 5.52 3.93 19.13
CA THR A 113 6.88 3.90 19.70
C THR A 113 7.96 4.37 18.74
N ASN A 114 7.72 4.35 17.43
CA ASN A 114 8.73 4.79 16.47
C ASN A 114 8.98 6.28 16.62
N SER A 115 10.23 6.68 16.76
CA SER A 115 10.60 8.07 17.09
C SER A 115 10.17 9.06 16.03
N VAL A 116 10.06 8.64 14.78
CA VAL A 116 9.62 9.52 13.68
C VAL A 116 8.11 9.46 13.54
N LEU A 117 7.53 8.26 13.53
CA LEU A 117 6.12 8.07 13.17
C LEU A 117 5.16 8.45 14.29
N LYS A 118 5.58 8.39 15.55
CA LYS A 118 4.67 8.63 16.67
C LYS A 118 4.11 10.06 16.69
N GLY A 119 4.72 10.96 15.94
CA GLY A 119 4.23 12.36 15.87
C GLY A 119 3.11 12.55 14.85
N TYR A 120 2.75 11.52 14.11
CA TYR A 120 1.75 11.62 13.04
C TYR A 120 0.49 10.87 13.43
N THR A 121 -0.66 11.40 13.00
CA THR A 121 -1.90 10.62 13.01
C THR A 121 -1.86 9.62 11.84
N LYS A 122 -2.75 8.62 11.87
CA LYS A 122 -2.84 7.67 10.76
C LYS A 122 -3.16 8.37 9.44
N GLN A 123 -4.03 9.37 9.48
CA GLN A 123 -4.37 10.13 8.27
C GLN A 123 -3.16 10.92 7.76
N GLN A 124 -2.38 11.52 8.64
CA GLN A 124 -1.18 12.25 8.24
C GLN A 124 -0.14 11.33 7.61
N LEU A 125 0.00 10.11 8.13
CA LEU A 125 0.95 9.15 7.58
C LEU A 125 0.66 8.81 6.13
N LYS A 126 -0.59 8.86 5.73
CA LYS A 126 -0.98 8.58 4.35
C LYS A 126 -0.54 9.65 3.37
N SER A 127 0.00 10.75 3.87
CA SER A 127 0.53 11.84 3.04
C SER A 127 2.02 12.07 3.25
N VAL A 128 2.67 11.27 4.10
CA VAL A 128 4.12 11.35 4.29
C VAL A 128 4.79 10.64 3.13
N ASP A 129 5.84 11.24 2.59
CA ASP A 129 6.48 10.69 1.40
C ASP A 129 7.17 9.35 1.68
N TYR A 130 7.32 8.59 0.62
CA TYR A 130 7.87 7.24 0.68
C TYR A 130 9.26 7.21 1.31
N ALA A 131 10.11 8.17 0.95
CA ALA A 131 11.49 8.21 1.46
C ALA A 131 11.52 8.36 2.99
N THR A 132 10.64 9.20 3.54
CA THR A 132 10.55 9.41 4.98
C THR A 132 10.10 8.14 5.69
N ILE A 133 9.07 7.48 5.16
CA ILE A 133 8.53 6.24 5.75
C ILE A 133 9.58 5.13 5.72
N THR A 134 10.21 4.91 4.59
CA THR A 134 11.19 3.83 4.45
C THR A 134 12.40 4.06 5.33
N LYS A 135 12.84 5.29 5.46
CA LYS A 135 13.96 5.62 6.34
C LYS A 135 13.60 5.37 7.80
N ALA A 136 12.40 5.81 8.21
CA ALA A 136 11.94 5.64 9.58
C ALA A 136 11.83 4.17 9.98
N LEU A 137 11.48 3.31 9.02
CA LEU A 137 11.23 1.90 9.27
C LEU A 137 12.41 1.00 8.88
N GLY A 138 13.45 1.55 8.28
CA GLY A 138 14.59 0.76 7.85
C GLY A 138 14.29 -0.16 6.68
N ILE A 139 13.36 0.23 5.81
CA ILE A 139 12.96 -0.58 4.66
C ILE A 139 13.80 -0.17 3.45
N SER A 140 14.28 -1.16 2.70
CA SER A 140 14.99 -0.89 1.46
C SER A 140 14.06 -0.25 0.43
N THR A 141 14.49 0.84 -0.18
CA THR A 141 13.74 1.51 -1.24
C THR A 141 14.01 0.89 -2.60
N THR A 142 15.06 0.07 -2.70
CA THR A 142 15.47 -0.48 -3.99
C THR A 142 14.46 -1.52 -4.46
N LYS A 143 14.01 -1.35 -5.69
CA LYS A 143 13.17 -2.36 -6.32
C LYS A 143 14.05 -3.56 -6.66
N THR A 144 13.62 -4.74 -6.27
CA THR A 144 14.28 -5.96 -6.68
C THR A 144 13.89 -6.23 -8.12
N THR A 145 14.88 -6.20 -8.98
CA THR A 145 14.63 -6.53 -10.37
C THR A 145 15.05 -7.96 -10.63
N ASN A 146 14.39 -8.53 -11.55
CA ASN A 146 14.69 -9.91 -11.92
C ASN A 146 14.66 -10.09 -13.38
#